data_59a9ccbf192af75e8a13e4e3c66bc635
#
_entry.id   59a9ccbf192af75e8a13e4e3c66bc635
#
_cell.length_a   1.000
_cell.length_b   1.000
_cell.length_c   1.000
_cell.angle_alpha   90.00
_cell.angle_beta   90.00
_cell.angle_gamma   90.00
#
_symmetry.space_group_name_H-M   'P 1'
#
loop_
_entity.id
_entity.type
_entity.pdbx_description
1 polymer ?
#
loop_
_entity_poly.entity_id
_entity_poly.type
_entity_poly.pdbx_seq_one_letter_code
_entity_poly.pdbx_strand_id
1 'polypeptide(L)'
;YSAYTLEISPSLVESDINTLLDELGEVVDIQPKDRRNFLKILNESKTFDSFPIRTLLSDVEVARFTAQRFRFPGVEIRARLFRQYPYGELGSHLIGYIGRVSPKDREKLVAELESSRGSDDTVQRKNINLLGMPYVGKIGVEQSYEFALRGSPGFEQVEITAGGRAVRTLSTSASTPGNNLILSVDAKLQYLV
;
A
#
# COMPACT_ATOMS: atom_id res chain seq x y z
N TYR A 1 -4.08 4.76 11.06
CA TYR A 1 -4.73 3.62 11.72
C TYR A 1 -4.53 2.34 10.92
N SER A 2 -4.60 1.20 11.61
CA SER A 2 -4.54 -0.12 10.98
C SER A 2 -5.94 -0.56 10.56
N ALA A 3 -6.05 -1.13 9.37
CA ALA A 3 -7.29 -1.75 8.89
C ALA A 3 -6.98 -2.98 8.03
N TYR A 4 -7.95 -3.87 7.91
CA TYR A 4 -7.81 -5.09 7.15
C TYR A 4 -8.05 -4.86 5.66
N THR A 5 -7.24 -5.49 4.85
CA THR A 5 -7.29 -5.46 3.39
C THR A 5 -7.33 -6.88 2.87
N LEU A 6 -8.23 -7.17 1.94
CA LEU A 6 -8.26 -8.43 1.22
C LEU A 6 -7.32 -8.33 0.02
N GLU A 7 -6.36 -9.22 -0.04
CA GLU A 7 -5.32 -9.25 -1.07
C GLU A 7 -5.35 -10.58 -1.82
N ILE A 8 -5.10 -10.52 -3.11
CA ILE A 8 -5.01 -11.69 -3.99
C ILE A 8 -3.59 -11.81 -4.52
N SER A 9 -3.00 -12.99 -4.38
CA SER A 9 -1.72 -13.37 -4.99
C SER A 9 -1.99 -14.18 -6.25
N PRO A 10 -1.95 -13.60 -7.45
CA PRO A 10 -2.36 -14.28 -8.69
C PRO A 10 -1.56 -15.54 -8.99
N SER A 11 -0.29 -15.59 -8.56
CA SER A 11 0.58 -16.77 -8.73
C SER A 11 0.14 -18.02 -7.93
N LEU A 12 -0.71 -17.83 -6.92
CA LEU A 12 -1.23 -18.88 -6.06
C LEU A 12 -2.69 -19.23 -6.37
N VAL A 13 -3.32 -18.54 -7.31
CA VAL A 13 -4.68 -18.79 -7.75
C VAL A 13 -4.67 -19.81 -8.88
N GLU A 14 -5.33 -20.96 -8.68
CA GLU A 14 -5.42 -22.03 -9.68
C GLU A 14 -6.61 -21.86 -10.64
N SER A 15 -7.65 -21.13 -10.21
CA SER A 15 -8.85 -20.87 -10.98
C SER A 15 -8.75 -19.59 -11.83
N ASP A 16 -9.70 -19.40 -12.76
CA ASP A 16 -9.83 -18.13 -13.45
C ASP A 16 -10.13 -17.01 -12.47
N ILE A 17 -9.43 -15.88 -12.63
CA ILE A 17 -9.54 -14.72 -11.74
C ILE A 17 -10.95 -14.14 -11.68
N ASN A 18 -11.68 -14.16 -12.80
CA ASN A 18 -13.06 -13.65 -12.81
C ASN A 18 -14.00 -14.53 -12.00
N THR A 19 -13.85 -15.85 -12.13
CA THR A 19 -14.61 -16.83 -11.34
C THR A 19 -14.32 -16.67 -9.86
N LEU A 20 -13.02 -16.51 -9.50
CA LEU A 20 -12.63 -16.24 -8.12
C LEU A 20 -13.26 -14.96 -7.56
N LEU A 21 -13.30 -13.89 -8.36
CA LEU A 21 -13.90 -12.62 -7.94
C LEU A 21 -15.42 -12.71 -7.78
N ASP A 22 -16.10 -13.53 -8.57
CA ASP A 22 -17.54 -13.77 -8.45
C ASP A 22 -17.85 -14.56 -7.16
N GLU A 23 -17.09 -15.62 -6.88
CA GLU A 23 -17.23 -16.39 -5.65
C GLU A 23 -16.86 -15.58 -4.38
N LEU A 24 -15.80 -14.74 -4.45
CA LEU A 24 -15.44 -13.84 -3.37
C LEU A 24 -16.54 -12.81 -3.08
N GLY A 25 -17.26 -12.37 -4.11
CA GLY A 25 -18.38 -11.45 -4.00
C GLY A 25 -19.54 -11.98 -3.15
N GLU A 26 -19.66 -13.31 -2.98
CA GLU A 26 -20.65 -13.92 -2.08
C GLU A 26 -20.27 -13.80 -0.60
N VAL A 27 -18.98 -13.64 -0.31
CA VAL A 27 -18.45 -13.65 1.06
C VAL A 27 -18.11 -12.25 1.56
N VAL A 28 -17.55 -11.44 0.67
CA VAL A 28 -17.11 -10.05 0.93
C VAL A 28 -17.78 -9.11 -0.05
N ASP A 29 -18.24 -7.96 0.40
CA ASP A 29 -18.87 -6.95 -0.47
C ASP A 29 -17.84 -6.31 -1.41
N ILE A 30 -17.63 -6.91 -2.58
CA ILE A 30 -16.74 -6.42 -3.62
C ILE A 30 -17.53 -5.55 -4.59
N GLN A 31 -17.31 -4.25 -4.55
CA GLN A 31 -17.99 -3.32 -5.43
C GLN A 31 -17.45 -3.42 -6.88
N PRO A 32 -18.27 -3.13 -7.91
CA PRO A 32 -17.82 -3.12 -9.30
C PRO A 32 -16.60 -2.20 -9.55
N LYS A 33 -16.45 -1.16 -8.75
CA LYS A 33 -15.29 -0.26 -8.76
C LYS A 33 -14.02 -0.97 -8.30
N ASP A 34 -14.11 -1.76 -7.24
CA ASP A 34 -12.97 -2.49 -6.67
C ASP A 34 -12.47 -3.53 -7.66
N ARG A 35 -13.39 -4.28 -8.28
CA ARG A 35 -13.08 -5.26 -9.35
C ARG A 35 -12.36 -4.60 -10.53
N ARG A 36 -12.85 -3.47 -11.04
CA ARG A 36 -12.20 -2.75 -12.14
C ARG A 36 -10.80 -2.27 -11.76
N ASN A 37 -10.65 -1.72 -10.57
CA ASN A 37 -9.36 -1.25 -10.08
C ASN A 37 -8.35 -2.38 -9.93
N PHE A 38 -8.78 -3.53 -9.39
CA PHE A 38 -7.96 -4.72 -9.25
C PHE A 38 -7.47 -5.23 -10.61
N LEU A 39 -8.37 -5.42 -11.56
CA LEU A 39 -8.03 -5.88 -12.91
C LEU A 39 -7.08 -4.92 -13.64
N LYS A 40 -7.24 -3.61 -13.44
CA LYS A 40 -6.32 -2.61 -13.97
C LYS A 40 -4.91 -2.78 -13.38
N ILE A 41 -4.80 -2.91 -12.06
CA ILE A 41 -3.52 -3.10 -11.37
C ILE A 41 -2.86 -4.41 -11.82
N LEU A 42 -3.63 -5.47 -11.94
CA LEU A 42 -3.16 -6.78 -12.39
C LEU A 42 -2.55 -6.70 -13.79
N ASN A 43 -3.20 -5.99 -14.72
CA ASN A 43 -2.70 -5.83 -16.10
C ASN A 43 -1.46 -4.92 -16.19
N GLU A 44 -1.33 -3.95 -15.30
CA GLU A 44 -0.19 -3.01 -15.26
C GLU A 44 1.04 -3.61 -14.53
N SER A 45 0.81 -4.64 -13.73
CA SER A 45 1.86 -5.25 -12.87
C SER A 45 2.39 -6.54 -13.48
N LYS A 46 3.72 -6.63 -13.58
CA LYS A 46 4.42 -7.84 -14.07
C LYS A 46 4.97 -8.72 -12.94
N THR A 47 4.61 -8.43 -11.70
CA THR A 47 5.21 -9.02 -10.49
C THR A 47 4.33 -10.09 -9.87
N PHE A 48 4.97 -11.02 -9.16
CA PHE A 48 4.34 -12.08 -8.37
C PHE A 48 3.78 -11.56 -7.03
N ASP A 49 3.52 -10.25 -6.92
CA ASP A 49 3.05 -9.60 -5.70
C ASP A 49 1.57 -9.87 -5.42
N SER A 50 1.15 -9.69 -4.18
CA SER A 50 -0.25 -9.68 -3.82
C SER A 50 -0.86 -8.29 -4.06
N PHE A 51 -2.06 -8.25 -4.61
CA PHE A 51 -2.76 -7.02 -4.94
C PHE A 51 -4.04 -6.86 -4.11
N PRO A 52 -4.29 -5.66 -3.56
CA PRO A 52 -5.51 -5.40 -2.82
C PRO A 52 -6.72 -5.36 -3.75
N ILE A 53 -7.74 -6.15 -3.44
CA ILE A 53 -9.05 -6.10 -4.08
C ILE A 53 -10.03 -5.24 -3.28
N ARG A 54 -10.05 -5.40 -1.96
CA ARG A 54 -10.91 -4.66 -1.04
C ARG A 54 -10.11 -4.14 0.14
N THR A 55 -10.20 -2.86 0.42
CA THR A 55 -9.57 -2.21 1.57
C THR A 55 -10.64 -1.89 2.63
N LEU A 56 -10.21 -1.70 3.87
CA LEU A 56 -11.09 -1.31 4.98
C LEU A 56 -12.23 -2.33 5.22
N LEU A 57 -11.87 -3.62 5.32
CA LEU A 57 -12.85 -4.65 5.66
C LEU A 57 -13.39 -4.41 7.06
N SER A 58 -14.69 -4.63 7.23
CA SER A 58 -15.34 -4.71 8.54
C SER A 58 -14.99 -6.01 9.25
N ASP A 59 -15.11 -6.04 10.58
CA ASP A 59 -14.85 -7.24 11.37
C ASP A 59 -15.76 -8.40 10.95
N VAL A 60 -16.98 -8.11 10.48
CA VAL A 60 -17.93 -9.11 9.99
C VAL A 60 -17.43 -9.72 8.68
N GLU A 61 -16.91 -8.91 7.75
CA GLU A 61 -16.36 -9.42 6.49
C GLU A 61 -15.09 -10.25 6.75
N VAL A 62 -14.24 -9.81 7.68
CA VAL A 62 -13.06 -10.56 8.12
C VAL A 62 -13.46 -11.93 8.68
N ALA A 63 -14.47 -11.99 9.56
CA ALA A 63 -14.94 -13.23 10.16
C ALA A 63 -15.53 -14.18 9.10
N ARG A 64 -16.37 -13.66 8.18
CA ARG A 64 -16.98 -14.46 7.09
C ARG A 64 -15.92 -15.04 6.17
N PHE A 65 -14.97 -14.24 5.74
CA PHE A 65 -13.88 -14.70 4.88
C PHE A 65 -13.01 -15.73 5.60
N THR A 66 -12.62 -15.46 6.84
CA THR A 66 -11.76 -16.37 7.63
C THR A 66 -12.42 -17.75 7.79
N ALA A 67 -13.72 -17.81 8.02
CA ALA A 67 -14.47 -19.07 8.11
C ALA A 67 -14.47 -19.89 6.80
N GLN A 68 -14.33 -19.21 5.65
CA GLN A 68 -14.37 -19.83 4.32
C GLN A 68 -13.02 -19.75 3.58
N ARG A 69 -11.94 -19.37 4.26
CA ARG A 69 -10.61 -19.18 3.67
C ARG A 69 -10.11 -20.37 2.85
N PHE A 70 -10.47 -21.59 3.27
CA PHE A 70 -10.08 -22.83 2.58
C PHE A 70 -10.58 -22.91 1.14
N ARG A 71 -11.65 -22.18 0.78
CA ARG A 71 -12.21 -22.12 -0.59
C ARG A 71 -11.38 -21.24 -1.53
N PHE A 72 -10.56 -20.34 -0.99
CA PHE A 72 -9.90 -19.26 -1.72
C PHE A 72 -8.37 -19.33 -1.61
N PRO A 73 -7.72 -20.34 -2.25
CA PRO A 73 -6.27 -20.38 -2.27
C PRO A 73 -5.70 -19.13 -2.98
N GLY A 74 -4.65 -18.55 -2.40
CA GLY A 74 -4.04 -17.33 -2.93
C GLY A 74 -4.73 -16.02 -2.52
N VAL A 75 -5.78 -16.08 -1.69
CA VAL A 75 -6.45 -14.89 -1.13
C VAL A 75 -6.17 -14.81 0.37
N GLU A 76 -5.72 -13.63 0.83
CA GLU A 76 -5.35 -13.40 2.23
C GLU A 76 -5.88 -12.07 2.75
N ILE A 77 -6.17 -12.03 4.05
CA ILE A 77 -6.42 -10.79 4.77
C ILE A 77 -5.10 -10.32 5.37
N ARG A 78 -4.73 -9.08 5.08
CA ARG A 78 -3.55 -8.42 5.65
C ARG A 78 -3.93 -7.12 6.34
N ALA A 79 -3.34 -6.88 7.50
CA ALA A 79 -3.44 -5.58 8.15
C ALA A 79 -2.53 -4.59 7.42
N ARG A 80 -3.10 -3.45 7.01
CA ARG A 80 -2.39 -2.34 6.37
C ARG A 80 -2.59 -1.06 7.16
N LEU A 81 -1.60 -0.19 7.13
CA LEU A 81 -1.68 1.14 7.72
C LEU A 81 -2.29 2.11 6.71
N PHE A 82 -3.30 2.84 7.16
CA PHE A 82 -3.97 3.87 6.40
C PHE A 82 -3.74 5.24 7.02
N ARG A 83 -3.59 6.26 6.19
CA ARG A 83 -3.50 7.63 6.65
C ARG A 83 -4.88 8.06 7.19
N GLN A 84 -4.86 8.75 8.31
CA GLN A 84 -6.05 9.33 8.92
C GLN A 84 -5.86 10.84 9.06
N TYR A 85 -6.91 11.59 8.74
CA TYR A 85 -6.98 13.03 8.91
C TYR A 85 -8.04 13.33 9.96
N PRO A 86 -7.67 13.42 11.27
CA PRO A 86 -8.64 13.50 12.37
C PRO A 86 -9.53 14.74 12.33
N TYR A 87 -9.02 15.82 11.73
CA TYR A 87 -9.73 17.09 11.61
C TYR A 87 -10.51 17.25 10.30
N GLY A 88 -10.63 16.18 9.50
CA GLY A 88 -11.39 16.19 8.26
C GLY A 88 -10.87 17.22 7.26
N GLU A 89 -11.72 18.19 6.92
CA GLU A 89 -11.42 19.22 5.93
C GLU A 89 -10.52 20.36 6.47
N LEU A 90 -10.39 20.46 7.79
CA LEU A 90 -9.65 21.52 8.43
C LEU A 90 -8.17 21.49 8.03
N GLY A 91 -7.68 22.60 7.47
CA GLY A 91 -6.30 22.71 7.03
C GLY A 91 -5.93 21.81 5.84
N SER A 92 -6.92 21.27 5.11
CA SER A 92 -6.72 20.32 4.00
C SER A 92 -5.76 20.85 2.93
N HIS A 93 -5.80 22.14 2.61
CA HIS A 93 -4.90 22.79 1.65
C HIS A 93 -3.46 22.83 2.14
N LEU A 94 -3.26 22.99 3.46
CA LEU A 94 -1.94 23.00 4.08
C LEU A 94 -1.39 21.58 4.23
N ILE A 95 -2.16 20.69 4.86
CA ILE A 95 -1.75 19.31 5.15
C ILE A 95 -1.60 18.54 3.84
N GLY A 96 -2.56 18.66 2.94
CA GLY A 96 -2.61 17.90 1.71
C GLY A 96 -3.17 16.49 1.91
N TYR A 97 -2.88 15.63 0.95
CA TYR A 97 -3.32 14.22 0.99
C TYR A 97 -2.30 13.30 0.31
N ILE A 98 -2.37 12.02 0.64
CA ILE A 98 -1.62 10.97 -0.05
C ILE A 98 -2.48 10.35 -1.16
N GLY A 99 -1.84 9.98 -2.26
CA GLY A 99 -2.48 9.28 -3.38
C GLY A 99 -1.59 8.19 -3.94
N ARG A 100 -2.14 7.33 -4.78
CA ARG A 100 -1.35 6.27 -5.45
C ARG A 100 -0.20 6.87 -6.24
N VAL A 101 0.94 6.17 -6.20
CA VAL A 101 2.13 6.55 -6.99
C VAL A 101 1.80 6.39 -8.47
N SER A 102 1.89 7.49 -9.23
CA SER A 102 1.81 7.46 -10.68
C SER A 102 3.20 7.29 -11.30
N PRO A 103 3.31 6.91 -12.59
CA PRO A 103 4.59 6.86 -13.28
C PRO A 103 5.38 8.19 -13.19
N LYS A 104 4.68 9.33 -13.32
CA LYS A 104 5.27 10.67 -13.17
C LYS A 104 5.80 10.95 -11.76
N ASP A 105 5.09 10.49 -10.73
CA ASP A 105 5.57 10.64 -9.34
C ASP A 105 6.83 9.83 -9.12
N ARG A 106 6.89 8.63 -9.69
CA ARG A 106 8.07 7.75 -9.60
C ARG A 106 9.29 8.40 -10.24
N GLU A 107 9.13 8.97 -11.44
CA GLU A 107 10.21 9.68 -12.13
C GLU A 107 10.72 10.86 -11.30
N LYS A 108 9.82 11.66 -10.72
CA LYS A 108 10.18 12.79 -9.84
C LYS A 108 10.95 12.31 -8.60
N LEU A 109 10.44 11.29 -7.92
CA LEU A 109 11.07 10.76 -6.71
C LEU A 109 12.46 10.18 -7.00
N VAL A 110 12.64 9.51 -8.14
CA VAL A 110 13.95 9.01 -8.57
C VAL A 110 14.90 10.17 -8.86
N ALA A 111 14.47 11.19 -9.61
CA ALA A 111 15.26 12.35 -9.93
C ALA A 111 15.68 13.15 -8.65
N GLU A 112 14.79 13.29 -7.67
CA GLU A 112 15.10 13.91 -6.38
C GLU A 112 16.12 13.11 -5.58
N LEU A 113 16.05 11.76 -5.62
CA LEU A 113 17.02 10.90 -4.98
C LEU A 113 18.41 10.96 -5.63
N GLU A 114 18.47 11.02 -6.95
CA GLU A 114 19.71 11.15 -7.70
C GLU A 114 20.38 12.52 -7.48
N SER A 115 19.57 13.57 -7.35
CA SER A 115 20.06 14.92 -7.02
C SER A 115 20.58 15.05 -5.58
N SER A 116 20.08 14.24 -4.68
CA SER A 116 20.55 14.13 -3.29
C SER A 116 21.84 13.29 -3.25
N ARG A 117 22.99 13.87 -3.65
CA ARG A 117 24.32 13.24 -3.72
C ARG A 117 24.62 12.31 -2.52
N GLY A 118 24.14 11.08 -2.58
CA GLY A 118 24.44 10.01 -1.62
C GLY A 118 25.33 8.95 -2.26
N SER A 119 26.06 8.18 -1.46
CA SER A 119 26.82 7.02 -1.95
C SER A 119 25.91 6.05 -2.73
N ASP A 120 26.43 5.37 -3.74
CA ASP A 120 25.72 4.41 -4.61
C ASP A 120 24.82 3.42 -3.82
N ASP A 121 25.31 2.96 -2.67
CA ASP A 121 24.58 2.02 -1.80
C ASP A 121 23.32 2.64 -1.19
N THR A 122 23.36 3.93 -0.87
CA THR A 122 22.23 4.68 -0.31
C THR A 122 21.16 4.94 -1.37
N VAL A 123 21.55 5.19 -2.61
CA VAL A 123 20.64 5.40 -3.75
C VAL A 123 19.94 4.10 -4.13
N GLN A 124 20.64 2.96 -4.16
CA GLN A 124 20.02 1.66 -4.42
C GLN A 124 19.00 1.28 -3.34
N ARG A 125 19.33 1.43 -2.06
CA ARG A 125 18.39 1.19 -0.95
C ARG A 125 17.15 2.08 -1.01
N LYS A 126 17.32 3.37 -1.34
CA LYS A 126 16.21 4.30 -1.50
C LYS A 126 15.34 3.95 -2.70
N ASN A 127 15.91 3.49 -3.82
CA ASN A 127 15.15 3.03 -4.99
C ASN A 127 14.31 1.78 -4.68
N ILE A 128 14.85 0.81 -3.94
CA ILE A 128 14.11 -0.37 -3.47
C ILE A 128 12.94 0.08 -2.58
N ASN A 129 13.16 1.05 -1.70
CA ASN A 129 12.12 1.61 -0.84
C ASN A 129 10.98 2.27 -1.62
N LEU A 130 11.26 2.90 -2.77
CA LEU A 130 10.24 3.50 -3.63
C LEU A 130 9.38 2.47 -4.37
N LEU A 131 9.97 1.33 -4.74
CA LEU A 131 9.25 0.27 -5.46
C LEU A 131 8.19 -0.41 -4.60
N GLY A 132 8.41 -0.46 -3.28
CA GLY A 132 7.50 -1.11 -2.32
C GLY A 132 6.33 -0.22 -1.82
N MET A 133 6.26 1.04 -2.22
CA MET A 133 5.26 1.99 -1.68
C MET A 133 4.14 2.30 -2.65
N PRO A 134 2.89 1.99 -2.29
CA PRO A 134 1.74 2.25 -3.16
C PRO A 134 1.25 3.70 -3.13
N TYR A 135 1.65 4.50 -2.14
CA TYR A 135 1.15 5.86 -1.92
C TYR A 135 2.28 6.89 -1.80
N VAL A 136 1.98 8.15 -2.16
CA VAL A 136 2.87 9.31 -2.07
C VAL A 136 2.07 10.56 -1.75
N GLY A 137 2.66 11.52 -1.06
CA GLY A 137 2.07 12.86 -0.86
C GLY A 137 1.87 13.58 -2.19
N LYS A 138 0.65 14.09 -2.43
CA LYS A 138 0.28 14.74 -3.68
C LYS A 138 0.38 16.25 -3.62
N ILE A 139 0.02 16.84 -2.51
CA ILE A 139 0.05 18.29 -2.28
C ILE A 139 0.38 18.59 -0.80
N GLY A 140 0.68 19.85 -0.52
CA GLY A 140 0.86 20.39 0.83
C GLY A 140 2.05 19.80 1.58
N VAL A 141 1.92 19.73 2.91
CA VAL A 141 2.95 19.20 3.82
C VAL A 141 3.25 17.73 3.51
N GLU A 142 2.23 16.93 3.15
CA GLU A 142 2.40 15.52 2.75
C GLU A 142 3.38 15.38 1.57
N GLN A 143 3.33 16.29 0.59
CA GLN A 143 4.24 16.29 -0.54
C GLN A 143 5.61 16.88 -0.18
N SER A 144 5.62 18.05 0.45
CA SER A 144 6.86 18.80 0.71
C SER A 144 7.79 18.08 1.68
N TYR A 145 7.22 17.32 2.62
CA TYR A 145 7.96 16.57 3.63
C TYR A 145 7.84 15.05 3.48
N GLU A 146 7.55 14.60 2.26
CA GLU A 146 7.37 13.18 1.92
C GLU A 146 8.48 12.30 2.48
N PHE A 147 9.75 12.66 2.28
CA PHE A 147 10.90 11.88 2.76
C PHE A 147 11.03 11.81 4.29
N ALA A 148 10.57 12.86 4.98
CA ALA A 148 10.58 12.87 6.45
C ALA A 148 9.42 12.04 7.02
N LEU A 149 8.24 12.12 6.41
CA LEU A 149 7.02 11.45 6.86
C LEU A 149 6.95 9.98 6.49
N ARG A 150 7.59 9.59 5.40
CA ARG A 150 7.47 8.25 4.80
C ARG A 150 8.05 7.14 5.67
N GLY A 151 9.21 7.36 6.29
CA GLY A 151 10.01 6.28 6.89
C GLY A 151 10.63 5.35 5.85
N SER A 152 10.99 4.16 6.27
CA SER A 152 11.56 3.13 5.39
C SER A 152 10.77 1.83 5.52
N PRO A 153 10.28 1.25 4.42
CA PRO A 153 9.61 -0.04 4.47
C PRO A 153 10.58 -1.14 4.88
N GLY A 154 10.09 -2.11 5.61
CA GLY A 154 10.79 -3.36 5.82
C GLY A 154 10.77 -4.20 4.55
N PHE A 155 11.67 -5.14 4.45
CA PHE A 155 11.69 -6.12 3.38
C PHE A 155 12.02 -7.51 3.92
N GLU A 156 11.50 -8.50 3.23
CA GLU A 156 11.74 -9.90 3.51
C GLU A 156 12.28 -10.55 2.23
N GLN A 157 13.43 -11.18 2.33
CA GLN A 157 14.02 -11.94 1.23
C GLN A 157 13.61 -13.40 1.40
N VAL A 158 12.83 -13.90 0.45
CA VAL A 158 12.29 -15.24 0.47
C VAL A 158 12.84 -16.06 -0.68
N GLU A 159 13.30 -17.27 -0.39
CA GLU A 159 13.65 -18.25 -1.41
C GLU A 159 12.38 -18.86 -1.99
N ILE A 160 12.24 -18.83 -3.31
CA ILE A 160 11.07 -19.35 -4.02
C ILE A 160 11.46 -20.54 -4.91
N THR A 161 10.53 -21.50 -5.08
CA THR A 161 10.64 -22.55 -6.10
C THR A 161 10.43 -21.98 -7.50
N ALA A 162 10.78 -22.74 -8.54
CA ALA A 162 10.48 -22.40 -9.93
C ALA A 162 8.98 -22.16 -10.19
N GLY A 163 8.09 -22.72 -9.37
CA GLY A 163 6.65 -22.50 -9.41
C GLY A 163 6.15 -21.32 -8.56
N GLY A 164 7.06 -20.47 -8.04
CA GLY A 164 6.68 -19.26 -7.28
C GLY A 164 6.26 -19.51 -5.81
N ARG A 165 6.37 -20.74 -5.30
CA ARG A 165 6.03 -21.05 -3.90
C ARG A 165 7.21 -20.69 -2.99
N ALA A 166 6.92 -19.92 -1.94
CA ALA A 166 7.89 -19.60 -0.89
C ALA A 166 8.36 -20.87 -0.17
N VAL A 167 9.69 -21.04 -0.03
CA VAL A 167 10.34 -22.17 0.64
C VAL A 167 10.77 -21.77 2.05
N ARG A 168 11.56 -20.70 2.13
CA ARG A 168 12.05 -20.18 3.42
C ARG A 168 12.41 -18.71 3.32
N THR A 169 12.37 -18.02 4.44
CA THR A 169 12.86 -16.66 4.59
C THR A 169 14.38 -16.69 4.79
N LEU A 170 15.10 -15.97 3.95
CA LEU A 170 16.56 -15.85 4.01
C LEU A 170 17.01 -14.72 4.93
N SER A 171 16.33 -13.56 4.82
CA SER A 171 16.62 -12.40 5.67
C SER A 171 15.36 -11.54 5.82
N THR A 172 15.24 -10.86 6.96
CA THR A 172 14.18 -9.90 7.25
C THR A 172 14.77 -8.60 7.75
N SER A 173 14.36 -7.48 7.19
CA SER A 173 14.67 -6.14 7.67
C SER A 173 13.39 -5.48 8.16
N ALA A 174 13.39 -5.01 9.40
CA ALA A 174 12.24 -4.32 9.97
C ALA A 174 11.99 -2.97 9.30
N SER A 175 10.72 -2.55 9.23
CA SER A 175 10.35 -1.21 8.79
C SER A 175 10.73 -0.18 9.85
N THR A 176 11.12 1.02 9.42
CA THR A 176 11.38 2.17 10.28
C THR A 176 10.29 3.21 10.06
N PRO A 177 9.57 3.66 11.10
CA PRO A 177 8.55 4.69 10.97
C PRO A 177 9.14 6.02 10.50
N GLY A 178 8.33 6.85 9.86
CA GLY A 178 8.71 8.22 9.51
C GLY A 178 8.76 9.14 10.73
N ASN A 179 9.26 10.34 10.51
CA ASN A 179 9.39 11.36 11.54
C ASN A 179 8.05 12.09 11.78
N ASN A 180 7.87 12.62 12.98
CA ASN A 180 6.78 13.53 13.28
C ASN A 180 7.13 14.94 12.81
N LEU A 181 6.16 15.65 12.24
CA LEU A 181 6.26 17.06 11.91
C LEU A 181 5.38 17.88 12.85
N ILE A 182 5.97 18.90 13.48
CA ILE A 182 5.25 19.86 14.32
C ILE A 182 5.09 21.13 13.50
N LEU A 183 3.84 21.50 13.24
CA LEU A 183 3.49 22.70 12.50
C LEU A 183 3.21 23.86 13.47
N SER A 184 3.55 25.08 13.07
CA SER A 184 3.27 26.30 13.83
C SER A 184 1.83 26.82 13.65
N VAL A 185 0.95 26.01 13.04
CA VAL A 185 -0.46 26.37 12.79
C VAL A 185 -1.29 26.11 14.02
N ASP A 186 -2.06 27.09 14.45
CA ASP A 186 -3.05 26.96 15.51
C ASP A 186 -4.34 26.33 14.93
N ALA A 187 -4.57 25.04 15.25
CA ALA A 187 -5.74 24.32 14.78
C ALA A 187 -7.07 24.89 15.30
N LYS A 188 -7.05 25.51 16.51
CA LYS A 188 -8.26 26.13 17.07
C LYS A 188 -8.62 27.40 16.33
N LEU A 189 -7.62 28.21 16.02
CA LEU A 189 -7.80 29.43 15.22
C LEU A 189 -8.31 29.08 13.82
N GLN A 190 -7.73 28.06 13.21
CA GLN A 190 -8.15 27.57 11.88
C GLN A 190 -9.61 27.09 11.84
N TYR A 191 -10.13 26.60 12.97
CA TYR A 191 -11.52 26.17 13.08
C TYR A 191 -12.52 27.37 13.16
N LEU A 192 -12.04 28.54 13.60
CA LEU A 192 -12.88 29.72 13.78
C LEU A 192 -12.94 30.61 12.53
N VAL A 193 -12.04 30.42 11.57
CA VAL A 193 -11.94 31.18 10.31
C VAL A 193 -12.59 30.42 9.16
#